data_8d4d0eda8611b5709f58ae80cd77a358
#
_entry.id   8d4d0eda8611b5709f58ae80cd77a358
#
_cell.length_a   1.000
_cell.length_b   1.000
_cell.length_c   1.000
_cell.angle_alpha   90.00
_cell.angle_beta   90.00
_cell.angle_gamma   90.00
#
_symmetry.space_group_name_H-M   'P 1'
#
loop_
_entity.id
_entity.type
_entity.pdbx_description
1 polymer ?
#
loop_
_entity_poly.entity_id
_entity_poly.type
_entity_poly.pdbx_seq_one_letter_code
_entity_poly.pdbx_strand_id
1 'polypeptide(L)'
;MMKSFEEIQTFGKDGFEAYVASSTAVTKGMQAIAQETAEFSRKSFEKGTAAFEKLTAAKSVEKALEAQQALAKESYDAFIAQMTKMNELYVNTAKEAFKPFEASLAAVGVKAPK
;
A
#
# COMPACT_ATOMS: atom_id res chain seq x y z
N MET A 1 38.72 -16.08 -19.06
CA MET A 1 37.56 -16.87 -19.09
C MET A 1 37.24 -17.51 -17.80
N MET A 2 38.25 -17.83 -17.05
CA MET A 2 37.99 -18.37 -15.74
C MET A 2 37.28 -17.40 -14.85
N LYS A 3 37.47 -16.14 -15.12
CA LYS A 3 36.68 -15.14 -14.45
C LYS A 3 35.21 -15.37 -14.59
N SER A 4 34.80 -15.96 -15.71
CA SER A 4 33.39 -16.12 -15.94
C SER A 4 32.73 -17.05 -14.91
N PHE A 5 33.46 -18.03 -14.37
CA PHE A 5 32.89 -18.90 -13.36
C PHE A 5 32.70 -18.12 -12.04
N GLU A 6 33.70 -17.36 -11.63
CA GLU A 6 33.56 -16.51 -10.45
C GLU A 6 32.52 -15.44 -10.64
N GLU A 7 32.47 -14.86 -11.83
CA GLU A 7 31.46 -13.84 -12.15
C GLU A 7 30.07 -14.43 -12.10
N ILE A 8 29.89 -15.67 -12.58
CA ILE A 8 28.60 -16.32 -12.53
C ILE A 8 28.19 -16.58 -11.08
N GLN A 9 29.13 -17.01 -10.24
CA GLN A 9 28.84 -17.23 -8.83
C GLN A 9 28.47 -15.92 -8.14
N THR A 10 29.24 -14.87 -8.40
CA THR A 10 28.97 -13.56 -7.81
C THR A 10 27.64 -13.02 -8.29
N PHE A 11 27.38 -13.15 -9.58
CA PHE A 11 26.11 -12.69 -10.14
C PHE A 11 24.94 -13.45 -9.57
N GLY A 12 25.09 -14.78 -9.41
CA GLY A 12 24.04 -15.59 -8.82
C GLY A 12 23.79 -15.23 -7.38
N LYS A 13 24.86 -14.97 -6.63
CA LYS A 13 24.75 -14.54 -5.23
C LYS A 13 24.05 -13.19 -5.13
N ASP A 14 24.50 -12.22 -5.94
CA ASP A 14 23.92 -10.90 -5.95
C ASP A 14 22.46 -10.95 -6.39
N GLY A 15 22.15 -11.77 -7.36
CA GLY A 15 20.79 -11.96 -7.82
C GLY A 15 19.91 -12.56 -6.75
N PHE A 16 20.46 -13.53 -6.00
CA PHE A 16 19.71 -14.14 -4.90
C PHE A 16 19.47 -13.12 -3.77
N GLU A 17 20.50 -12.34 -3.44
CA GLU A 17 20.36 -11.31 -2.42
C GLU A 17 19.34 -10.25 -2.84
N ALA A 18 19.34 -9.87 -4.13
CA ALA A 18 18.37 -8.94 -4.65
C ALA A 18 16.96 -9.51 -4.57
N TYR A 19 16.82 -10.79 -4.86
CA TYR A 19 15.53 -11.46 -4.76
C TYR A 19 15.02 -11.47 -3.33
N VAL A 20 15.89 -11.82 -2.38
CA VAL A 20 15.52 -11.84 -0.97
C VAL A 20 15.14 -10.46 -0.49
N ALA A 21 15.94 -9.45 -0.85
CA ALA A 21 15.66 -8.08 -0.46
C ALA A 21 14.33 -7.60 -1.06
N SER A 22 14.08 -7.94 -2.32
CA SER A 22 12.84 -7.58 -2.98
C SER A 22 11.64 -8.27 -2.31
N SER A 23 11.79 -9.56 -2.01
CA SER A 23 10.74 -10.31 -1.32
C SER A 23 10.44 -9.72 0.05
N THR A 24 11.48 -9.32 0.77
CA THR A 24 11.32 -8.69 2.08
C THR A 24 10.58 -7.36 1.95
N ALA A 25 10.95 -6.56 0.94
CA ALA A 25 10.29 -5.28 0.71
C ALA A 25 8.81 -5.48 0.36
N VAL A 26 8.51 -6.46 -0.47
CA VAL A 26 7.13 -6.78 -0.83
C VAL A 26 6.35 -7.23 0.40
N THR A 27 6.96 -8.10 1.22
CA THR A 27 6.31 -8.58 2.44
C THR A 27 6.00 -7.43 3.39
N LYS A 28 6.96 -6.53 3.60
CA LYS A 28 6.74 -5.37 4.45
C LYS A 28 5.65 -4.46 3.89
N GLY A 29 5.67 -4.25 2.58
CA GLY A 29 4.66 -3.45 1.91
C GLY A 29 3.27 -4.05 2.05
N MET A 30 3.18 -5.36 1.87
CA MET A 30 1.90 -6.06 2.02
C MET A 30 1.39 -5.99 3.46
N GLN A 31 2.29 -6.09 4.43
CA GLN A 31 1.92 -5.94 5.83
C GLN A 31 1.39 -4.54 6.12
N ALA A 32 2.05 -3.52 5.57
CA ALA A 32 1.60 -2.14 5.74
C ALA A 32 0.23 -1.94 5.11
N ILE A 33 0.02 -2.49 3.92
CA ILE A 33 -1.26 -2.41 3.23
C ILE A 33 -2.34 -3.13 4.04
N ALA A 34 -2.03 -4.32 4.56
CA ALA A 34 -2.97 -5.08 5.37
C ALA A 34 -3.34 -4.32 6.63
N GLN A 35 -2.37 -3.73 7.32
CA GLN A 35 -2.63 -2.94 8.51
C GLN A 35 -3.51 -1.74 8.19
N GLU A 36 -3.21 -1.05 7.10
CA GLU A 36 -3.99 0.11 6.69
C GLU A 36 -5.43 -0.28 6.37
N THR A 37 -5.59 -1.40 5.67
CA THR A 37 -6.92 -1.91 5.33
C THR A 37 -7.69 -2.27 6.59
N ALA A 38 -7.03 -2.93 7.55
CA ALA A 38 -7.66 -3.31 8.81
C ALA A 38 -8.09 -2.07 9.60
N GLU A 39 -7.21 -1.06 9.67
CA GLU A 39 -7.55 0.17 10.37
C GLU A 39 -8.70 0.91 9.69
N PHE A 40 -8.69 0.95 8.37
CA PHE A 40 -9.76 1.60 7.62
C PHE A 40 -11.09 0.88 7.88
N SER A 41 -11.07 -0.45 7.86
CA SER A 41 -12.29 -1.24 8.13
C SER A 41 -12.81 -0.96 9.52
N ARG A 42 -11.93 -0.92 10.52
CA ARG A 42 -12.32 -0.65 11.90
C ARG A 42 -12.91 0.75 12.03
N LYS A 43 -12.23 1.74 11.47
CA LYS A 43 -12.71 3.12 11.51
C LYS A 43 -14.03 3.28 10.78
N SER A 44 -14.17 2.61 9.64
CA SER A 44 -15.42 2.64 8.89
C SER A 44 -16.56 2.04 9.68
N PHE A 45 -16.29 0.94 10.38
CA PHE A 45 -17.30 0.30 11.22
C PHE A 45 -17.71 1.22 12.37
N GLU A 46 -16.73 1.83 13.04
CA GLU A 46 -17.01 2.76 14.14
C GLU A 46 -17.82 3.96 13.67
N LYS A 47 -17.45 4.53 12.53
CA LYS A 47 -18.16 5.67 11.97
C LYS A 47 -19.57 5.27 11.53
N GLY A 48 -19.72 4.09 10.95
CA GLY A 48 -21.03 3.58 10.56
C GLY A 48 -21.94 3.39 11.75
N THR A 49 -21.40 2.84 12.84
CA THR A 49 -22.17 2.66 14.07
C THR A 49 -22.60 4.00 14.65
N ALA A 50 -21.67 4.96 14.72
CA ALA A 50 -21.96 6.28 15.22
C ALA A 50 -23.02 6.99 14.35
N ALA A 51 -22.90 6.85 13.04
CA ALA A 51 -23.86 7.42 12.11
C ALA A 51 -25.24 6.81 12.26
N PHE A 52 -25.29 5.49 12.46
CA PHE A 52 -26.55 4.80 12.67
C PHE A 52 -27.20 5.28 13.95
N GLU A 53 -26.42 5.46 15.03
CA GLU A 53 -26.93 5.98 16.28
C GLU A 53 -27.51 7.39 16.11
N LYS A 54 -26.82 8.23 15.36
CA LYS A 54 -27.30 9.58 15.07
C LYS A 54 -28.60 9.56 14.29
N LEU A 55 -28.70 8.64 13.33
CA LEU A 55 -29.90 8.49 12.52
C LEU A 55 -31.09 8.06 13.36
N THR A 56 -30.89 7.08 14.23
CA THR A 56 -31.96 6.58 15.08
C THR A 56 -32.35 7.60 16.15
N ALA A 57 -31.43 8.45 16.56
CA ALA A 57 -31.69 9.48 17.54
C ALA A 57 -32.27 10.77 16.92
N ALA A 58 -32.30 10.87 15.61
CA ALA A 58 -32.80 12.06 14.95
C ALA A 58 -34.29 12.22 15.20
N LYS A 59 -34.67 13.44 15.60
CA LYS A 59 -36.06 13.70 15.99
C LYS A 59 -36.93 14.16 14.83
N SER A 60 -36.34 14.43 13.67
CA SER A 60 -37.09 14.87 12.52
C SER A 60 -36.49 14.26 11.26
N VAL A 61 -37.33 14.17 10.22
CA VAL A 61 -36.88 13.70 8.90
C VAL A 61 -35.79 14.62 8.36
N GLU A 62 -35.94 15.89 8.58
CA GLU A 62 -34.96 16.89 8.14
C GLU A 62 -33.58 16.61 8.74
N LYS A 63 -33.53 16.37 10.03
CA LYS A 63 -32.27 16.06 10.70
C LYS A 63 -31.69 14.73 10.29
N ALA A 64 -32.56 13.77 10.03
CA ALA A 64 -32.11 12.46 9.52
C ALA A 64 -31.46 12.62 8.14
N LEU A 65 -32.05 13.46 7.29
CA LEU A 65 -31.48 13.71 5.95
C LEU A 65 -30.16 14.43 6.05
N GLU A 66 -30.04 15.41 6.95
CA GLU A 66 -28.77 16.11 7.18
C GLU A 66 -27.68 15.12 7.64
N ALA A 67 -28.03 14.25 8.57
CA ALA A 67 -27.09 13.24 9.07
C ALA A 67 -26.66 12.30 7.95
N GLN A 68 -27.59 11.93 7.09
CA GLN A 68 -27.31 11.06 5.96
C GLN A 68 -26.39 11.73 4.95
N GLN A 69 -26.63 13.01 4.67
CA GLN A 69 -25.79 13.77 3.75
C GLN A 69 -24.38 13.93 4.31
N ALA A 70 -24.28 14.22 5.61
CA ALA A 70 -22.98 14.37 6.27
C ALA A 70 -22.21 13.04 6.21
N LEU A 71 -22.90 11.93 6.46
CA LEU A 71 -22.30 10.61 6.39
C LEU A 71 -21.79 10.29 4.98
N ALA A 72 -22.61 10.61 3.98
CA ALA A 72 -22.23 10.36 2.59
C ALA A 72 -20.97 11.14 2.22
N LYS A 73 -20.91 12.41 2.64
CA LYS A 73 -19.75 13.25 2.37
C LYS A 73 -18.51 12.75 3.11
N GLU A 74 -18.65 12.42 4.39
CA GLU A 74 -17.53 11.88 5.16
C GLU A 74 -17.03 10.57 4.57
N SER A 75 -17.95 9.70 4.17
CA SER A 75 -17.58 8.42 3.58
C SER A 75 -16.85 8.61 2.27
N TYR A 76 -17.30 9.55 1.46
CA TYR A 76 -16.65 9.84 0.19
C TYR A 76 -15.25 10.39 0.42
N ASP A 77 -15.11 11.36 1.32
CA ASP A 77 -13.81 11.95 1.63
C ASP A 77 -12.86 10.90 2.19
N ALA A 78 -13.36 10.06 3.09
CA ALA A 78 -12.56 8.98 3.68
C ALA A 78 -12.11 7.99 2.61
N PHE A 79 -13.01 7.67 1.68
CA PHE A 79 -12.70 6.75 0.59
C PHE A 79 -11.60 7.32 -0.30
N ILE A 80 -11.71 8.60 -0.67
CA ILE A 80 -10.69 9.23 -1.50
C ILE A 80 -9.34 9.28 -0.78
N ALA A 81 -9.35 9.64 0.49
CA ALA A 81 -8.12 9.67 1.29
C ALA A 81 -7.50 8.28 1.37
N GLN A 82 -8.33 7.25 1.56
CA GLN A 82 -7.85 5.89 1.67
C GLN A 82 -7.28 5.40 0.35
N MET A 83 -7.93 5.71 -0.76
CA MET A 83 -7.44 5.34 -2.08
C MET A 83 -6.09 5.98 -2.35
N THR A 84 -5.95 7.26 -1.99
CA THR A 84 -4.69 7.97 -2.16
C THR A 84 -3.59 7.30 -1.33
N LYS A 85 -3.89 6.99 -0.08
CA LYS A 85 -2.92 6.36 0.81
C LYS A 85 -2.53 4.98 0.33
N MET A 86 -3.50 4.18 -0.10
CA MET A 86 -3.24 2.85 -0.63
C MET A 86 -2.38 2.93 -1.89
N ASN A 87 -2.66 3.91 -2.75
CA ASN A 87 -1.86 4.10 -3.95
C ASN A 87 -0.41 4.43 -3.59
N GLU A 88 -0.20 5.29 -2.60
CA GLU A 88 1.14 5.62 -2.13
C GLU A 88 1.85 4.37 -1.60
N LEU A 89 1.14 3.54 -0.84
CA LEU A 89 1.72 2.32 -0.31
C LEU A 89 2.11 1.36 -1.42
N TYR A 90 1.26 1.20 -2.43
CA TYR A 90 1.58 0.35 -3.57
C TYR A 90 2.78 0.88 -4.34
N VAL A 91 2.82 2.18 -4.59
CA VAL A 91 3.94 2.79 -5.31
C VAL A 91 5.23 2.63 -4.53
N ASN A 92 5.20 2.90 -3.22
CA ASN A 92 6.37 2.76 -2.38
C ASN A 92 6.84 1.32 -2.32
N THR A 93 5.92 0.37 -2.20
CA THR A 93 6.26 -1.05 -2.18
C THR A 93 6.92 -1.45 -3.49
N ALA A 94 6.38 -0.99 -4.61
CA ALA A 94 6.95 -1.29 -5.92
C ALA A 94 8.35 -0.72 -6.05
N LYS A 95 8.55 0.51 -5.60
CA LYS A 95 9.87 1.15 -5.63
C LYS A 95 10.87 0.40 -4.77
N GLU A 96 10.48 0.04 -3.57
CA GLU A 96 11.37 -0.69 -2.66
C GLU A 96 11.69 -2.08 -3.20
N ALA A 97 10.71 -2.73 -3.80
CA ALA A 97 10.93 -4.05 -4.40
C ALA A 97 11.86 -3.98 -5.60
N PHE A 98 11.79 -2.89 -6.35
CA PHE A 98 12.61 -2.72 -7.56
C PHE A 98 14.03 -2.27 -7.25
N LYS A 99 14.24 -1.58 -6.14
CA LYS A 99 15.55 -1.04 -5.78
C LYS A 99 16.70 -2.03 -5.87
N PRO A 100 16.59 -3.23 -5.27
CA PRO A 100 17.70 -4.18 -5.35
C PRO A 100 17.99 -4.61 -6.78
N PHE A 101 16.96 -4.70 -7.61
CA PHE A 101 17.14 -5.08 -9.01
C PHE A 101 17.76 -3.95 -9.82
N GLU A 102 17.46 -2.70 -9.49
CA GLU A 102 18.12 -1.55 -10.11
C GLU A 102 19.62 -1.62 -9.89
N ALA A 103 20.03 -1.91 -8.66
CA ALA A 103 21.44 -2.02 -8.34
C ALA A 103 22.10 -3.14 -9.15
N SER A 104 21.44 -4.28 -9.25
CA SER A 104 21.93 -5.40 -10.05
C SER A 104 22.01 -5.06 -11.52
N LEU A 105 21.01 -4.40 -12.05
CA LEU A 105 20.99 -3.99 -13.45
C LEU A 105 22.07 -2.98 -13.75
N ALA A 106 22.29 -2.05 -12.85
CA ALA A 106 23.35 -1.06 -12.99
C ALA A 106 24.72 -1.75 -13.01
N ALA A 107 24.89 -2.78 -12.19
CA ALA A 107 26.16 -3.51 -12.12
C ALA A 107 26.47 -4.21 -13.43
N VAL A 108 25.44 -4.66 -14.17
CA VAL A 108 25.66 -5.33 -15.46
C VAL A 108 25.56 -4.34 -16.63
N GLY A 109 25.40 -3.05 -16.36
CA GLY A 109 25.38 -2.04 -17.41
C GLY A 109 24.04 -1.82 -18.07
N VAL A 110 22.99 -2.37 -17.52
CA VAL A 110 21.63 -2.20 -18.07
C VAL A 110 20.93 -1.09 -17.32
N LYS A 111 20.37 -0.14 -18.06
CA LYS A 111 19.61 0.93 -17.43
C LYS A 111 18.20 0.47 -17.11
N ALA A 112 17.75 0.82 -15.93
CA ALA A 112 16.38 0.51 -15.54
C ALA A 112 15.40 1.34 -16.38
N PRO A 113 14.29 0.74 -16.80
CA PRO A 113 13.25 1.51 -17.49
C PRO A 113 12.61 2.50 -16.51
N LYS A 114 12.21 3.60 -17.03
CA LYS A 114 11.59 4.64 -16.21
C LYS A 114 10.11 4.38 -15.99
#